data_5a1a87e8b93bfbecab40a41580a4aefa
#
_entry.id   5a1a87e8b93bfbecab40a41580a4aefa
#
_cell.length_a   1.000
_cell.length_b   1.000
_cell.length_c   1.000
_cell.angle_alpha   90.00
_cell.angle_beta   90.00
_cell.angle_gamma   90.00
#
_symmetry.space_group_name_H-M   'P 1'
#
loop_
_entity.id
_entity.type
_entity.pdbx_description
1 polymer ?
#
loop_
_entity_poly.entity_id
_entity_poly.type
_entity_poly.pdbx_seq_one_letter_code
_entity_poly.pdbx_strand_id
1 'polypeptide(L)'
;MRYNRFLVMKRFRLPGYLLLLFLLACISTLSARRPNAIIIFTDDQGTVDMNCYGAKDLVTPNMDGLAKRGVRFTQFYSAAPVCSPSRVGLMTGRTPQHGGLNGNVPLDSVGMPSQQITIAEKMKTAGYATAHIGKWHLGHHKETVPNAQGFDHSFGHLVGCIDNYSHFFYWSGPNKHDLWRNGKEVFHNGEFFPDLMVKEAGEFIDKNKDQPFFIYFALNTPHYPYQGSPKWLEYYRDLPYPRNLYAAFLSTTDDRIGALLSEIENAGLTNDTIIIFQSDHGASEEVRAHKGGGSAGPHRGAKFSLYEGGIRVPAIISWPGNLPQNEVRNQIATGCDWFPTIMELCKIPAAEHEIDGKSLLPVINSKSARSAHKIFHWKSGNSVAVREGKWKLVMSGKKAELFDLPNDLGESRNLVKEHPEMVEKLRGKSAVYWQSVGQSK
;
A
#
# COMPACT_ATOMS: atom_id res chain seq x y z
N MET A 1 75.11 61.43 -6.73
CA MET A 1 74.59 60.55 -7.77
C MET A 1 73.55 59.59 -7.12
N ARG A 2 72.22 59.81 -7.34
CA ARG A 2 71.15 58.97 -6.81
C ARG A 2 70.56 58.19 -7.95
N TYR A 3 70.60 56.84 -7.89
CA TYR A 3 69.95 55.97 -8.80
C TYR A 3 68.56 55.60 -8.28
N ASN A 4 67.52 56.05 -8.96
CA ASN A 4 66.14 55.61 -8.75
C ASN A 4 65.93 54.30 -9.54
N ARG A 5 65.62 53.21 -8.82
CA ARG A 5 65.11 51.98 -9.44
C ARG A 5 63.57 51.98 -9.42
N PHE A 6 62.94 52.10 -10.57
CA PHE A 6 61.52 51.87 -10.74
C PHE A 6 61.23 50.36 -10.75
N LEU A 7 60.39 49.90 -9.81
CA LEU A 7 59.83 48.54 -9.78
C LEU A 7 58.65 48.50 -10.71
N VAL A 8 58.72 47.77 -11.86
CA VAL A 8 57.63 47.53 -12.75
C VAL A 8 56.84 46.31 -12.26
N MET A 9 55.67 46.53 -11.62
CA MET A 9 54.75 45.43 -11.32
C MET A 9 54.09 44.91 -12.59
N LYS A 10 54.45 43.70 -13.00
CA LYS A 10 53.73 42.95 -14.06
C LYS A 10 52.36 42.51 -13.50
N ARG A 11 51.29 43.13 -14.01
CA ARG A 11 49.92 42.63 -13.82
C ARG A 11 49.73 41.34 -14.60
N PHE A 12 49.67 40.22 -13.90
CA PHE A 12 49.19 38.94 -14.49
C PHE A 12 47.69 39.06 -14.74
N ARG A 13 47.30 39.19 -16.03
CA ARG A 13 45.93 39.00 -16.48
C ARG A 13 45.71 37.48 -16.59
N LEU A 14 45.00 36.88 -15.67
CA LEU A 14 44.47 35.51 -15.84
C LEU A 14 43.55 35.50 -17.07
N PRO A 15 43.75 34.57 -18.03
CA PRO A 15 42.88 34.50 -19.18
C PRO A 15 41.46 34.10 -18.74
N GLY A 16 40.45 34.83 -19.24
CA GLY A 16 39.03 34.66 -18.91
C GLY A 16 38.45 33.24 -19.10
N TYR A 17 39.20 32.38 -19.78
CA TYR A 17 38.84 30.96 -19.96
C TYR A 17 38.95 30.12 -18.66
N LEU A 18 39.78 30.49 -17.72
CA LEU A 18 39.92 29.81 -16.42
C LEU A 18 38.72 30.13 -15.49
N LEU A 19 38.13 31.32 -15.59
CA LEU A 19 36.94 31.69 -14.83
C LEU A 19 35.67 30.98 -15.40
N LEU A 20 35.59 30.77 -16.72
CA LEU A 20 34.52 30.05 -17.39
C LEU A 20 34.58 28.54 -17.07
N LEU A 21 35.76 27.96 -16.99
CA LEU A 21 35.96 26.55 -16.61
C LEU A 21 35.64 26.32 -15.11
N PHE A 22 35.89 27.28 -14.22
CA PHE A 22 35.46 27.19 -12.84
C PHE A 22 33.95 27.36 -12.67
N LEU A 23 33.28 28.20 -13.45
CA LEU A 23 31.80 28.32 -13.49
C LEU A 23 31.15 27.09 -14.09
N LEU A 24 31.73 26.42 -15.09
CA LEU A 24 31.25 25.16 -15.67
C LEU A 24 31.53 23.96 -14.74
N ALA A 25 32.56 23.97 -13.92
CA ALA A 25 32.83 22.94 -12.92
C ALA A 25 31.92 23.06 -11.68
N CYS A 26 31.30 24.23 -11.43
CA CYS A 26 30.28 24.43 -10.39
C CYS A 26 28.83 24.15 -10.90
N ILE A 27 28.64 23.81 -12.17
CA ILE A 27 27.46 23.06 -12.61
C ILE A 27 27.77 21.58 -12.27
N SER A 28 28.03 21.30 -11.00
CA SER A 28 27.82 19.98 -10.45
C SER A 28 26.44 19.58 -10.93
N THR A 29 26.37 18.53 -11.70
CA THR A 29 25.14 17.83 -11.98
C THR A 29 24.35 17.77 -10.68
N LEU A 30 23.34 18.61 -10.54
CA LEU A 30 22.27 18.39 -9.56
C LEU A 30 21.66 17.07 -10.02
N SER A 31 22.27 15.97 -9.60
CA SER A 31 21.66 14.66 -9.74
C SER A 31 20.30 14.82 -9.08
N ALA A 32 19.23 14.84 -9.88
CA ALA A 32 17.89 15.01 -9.35
C ALA A 32 17.76 14.01 -8.21
N ARG A 33 17.52 14.53 -7.00
CA ARG A 33 17.37 13.71 -5.79
C ARG A 33 16.36 12.61 -6.11
N ARG A 34 16.69 11.37 -5.79
CA ARG A 34 15.72 10.28 -5.91
C ARG A 34 14.54 10.57 -4.99
N PRO A 35 13.30 10.35 -5.45
CA PRO A 35 12.14 10.65 -4.65
C PRO A 35 12.06 9.76 -3.41
N ASN A 36 11.48 10.26 -2.34
CA ASN A 36 11.01 9.44 -1.24
C ASN A 36 9.80 8.64 -1.69
N ALA A 37 9.50 7.54 -1.03
CA ALA A 37 8.29 6.77 -1.27
C ALA A 37 7.60 6.39 0.04
N ILE A 38 6.30 6.60 0.13
CA ILE A 38 5.47 6.22 1.28
C ILE A 38 4.30 5.41 0.78
N ILE A 39 4.09 4.22 1.35
CA ILE A 39 2.88 3.44 1.17
C ILE A 39 2.02 3.60 2.41
N ILE A 40 0.86 4.25 2.26
CA ILE A 40 -0.20 4.31 3.27
C ILE A 40 -1.14 3.13 3.00
N PHE A 41 -1.19 2.18 3.93
CA PHE A 41 -1.92 0.94 3.76
C PHE A 41 -2.93 0.77 4.88
N THR A 42 -4.23 0.86 4.57
CA THR A 42 -5.31 0.69 5.56
C THR A 42 -5.73 -0.77 5.67
N ASP A 43 -6.43 -1.11 6.75
CA ASP A 43 -6.85 -2.47 7.11
C ASP A 43 -8.38 -2.55 7.21
N ASP A 44 -9.01 -3.46 6.46
CA ASP A 44 -10.47 -3.64 6.40
C ASP A 44 -11.26 -2.42 5.89
N GLN A 45 -10.67 -1.55 5.05
CA GLN A 45 -11.41 -0.41 4.50
C GLN A 45 -12.22 -0.84 3.27
N GLY A 46 -13.51 -0.55 3.30
CA GLY A 46 -14.43 -0.89 2.20
C GLY A 46 -14.13 -0.13 0.91
N THR A 47 -14.52 -0.75 -0.21
CA THR A 47 -14.21 -0.26 -1.57
C THR A 47 -14.64 1.17 -1.82
N VAL A 48 -15.80 1.59 -1.26
CA VAL A 48 -16.36 2.92 -1.46
C VAL A 48 -16.26 3.83 -0.24
N ASP A 49 -15.51 3.43 0.78
CA ASP A 49 -15.44 4.17 2.06
C ASP A 49 -14.47 5.36 2.01
N MET A 50 -14.61 6.19 0.98
CA MET A 50 -14.03 7.53 0.81
C MET A 50 -14.99 8.36 -0.04
N ASN A 51 -15.04 9.68 0.15
CA ASN A 51 -15.93 10.52 -0.66
C ASN A 51 -15.57 10.44 -2.15
N CYS A 52 -14.29 10.42 -2.51
CA CYS A 52 -13.84 10.29 -3.90
C CYS A 52 -14.16 8.92 -4.53
N TYR A 53 -14.53 7.91 -3.74
CA TYR A 53 -15.01 6.61 -4.20
C TYR A 53 -16.53 6.44 -4.08
N GLY A 54 -17.24 7.46 -3.57
CA GLY A 54 -18.70 7.52 -3.62
C GLY A 54 -19.42 7.51 -2.27
N ALA A 55 -18.71 7.41 -1.14
CA ALA A 55 -19.31 7.59 0.19
C ALA A 55 -19.92 9.00 0.29
N LYS A 56 -21.17 9.07 0.76
CA LYS A 56 -21.87 10.33 0.96
C LYS A 56 -22.04 10.68 2.44
N ASP A 57 -21.80 9.72 3.29
CA ASP A 57 -22.03 9.73 4.73
C ASP A 57 -20.71 9.74 5.53
N LEU A 58 -19.58 9.92 4.87
CA LEU A 58 -18.25 9.98 5.49
C LEU A 58 -17.61 11.36 5.33
N VAL A 59 -16.61 11.64 6.15
CA VAL A 59 -15.74 12.82 6.05
C VAL A 59 -14.31 12.32 5.92
N THR A 60 -13.73 12.41 4.69
CA THR A 60 -12.41 11.88 4.34
C THR A 60 -11.56 12.88 3.55
N PRO A 61 -11.41 14.14 4.02
CA PRO A 61 -10.80 15.21 3.22
C PRO A 61 -9.33 14.97 2.87
N ASN A 62 -8.58 14.25 3.71
CA ASN A 62 -7.16 14.00 3.49
C ASN A 62 -6.93 12.92 2.42
N MET A 63 -7.66 11.80 2.50
CA MET A 63 -7.67 10.77 1.47
C MET A 63 -8.21 11.31 0.13
N ASP A 64 -9.26 12.13 0.14
CA ASP A 64 -9.78 12.80 -1.05
C ASP A 64 -8.79 13.81 -1.63
N GLY A 65 -8.03 14.47 -0.75
CA GLY A 65 -6.94 15.37 -1.13
C GLY A 65 -5.83 14.64 -1.89
N LEU A 66 -5.48 13.41 -1.49
CA LEU A 66 -4.55 12.57 -2.24
C LEU A 66 -5.07 12.24 -3.63
N ALA A 67 -6.35 11.89 -3.76
CA ALA A 67 -6.98 11.63 -5.06
C ALA A 67 -6.97 12.86 -5.97
N LYS A 68 -7.21 14.06 -5.43
CA LYS A 68 -7.13 15.33 -6.18
C LYS A 68 -5.70 15.65 -6.64
N ARG A 69 -4.69 15.30 -5.87
CA ARG A 69 -3.27 15.53 -6.19
C ARG A 69 -2.63 14.36 -6.95
N GLY A 70 -3.40 13.37 -7.39
CA GLY A 70 -2.86 12.16 -7.97
C GLY A 70 -3.80 11.45 -8.93
N VAL A 71 -3.55 10.18 -9.09
CA VAL A 71 -4.28 9.24 -9.95
C VAL A 71 -5.02 8.23 -9.07
N ARG A 72 -6.34 8.16 -9.22
CA ARG A 72 -7.23 7.24 -8.53
C ARG A 72 -7.64 6.10 -9.45
N PHE A 73 -7.55 4.87 -8.95
CA PHE A 73 -7.93 3.67 -9.70
C PHE A 73 -9.33 3.19 -9.30
N THR A 74 -10.17 2.87 -10.26
CA THR A 74 -11.53 2.36 -10.02
C THR A 74 -11.64 0.84 -10.14
N GLN A 75 -10.63 0.17 -10.72
CA GLN A 75 -10.53 -1.28 -10.83
C GLN A 75 -9.20 -1.79 -10.28
N PHE A 76 -8.90 -1.40 -9.04
CA PHE A 76 -7.72 -1.89 -8.33
C PHE A 76 -8.09 -3.05 -7.41
N TYR A 77 -7.24 -4.06 -7.40
CA TYR A 77 -7.51 -5.30 -6.66
C TYR A 77 -6.41 -5.58 -5.63
N SER A 78 -6.84 -5.98 -4.45
CA SER A 78 -5.92 -6.63 -3.52
C SER A 78 -5.45 -7.97 -4.10
N ALA A 79 -4.27 -8.41 -3.70
CA ALA A 79 -3.74 -9.72 -4.11
C ALA A 79 -4.53 -10.89 -3.49
N ALA A 80 -5.23 -10.65 -2.38
CA ALA A 80 -6.08 -11.62 -1.69
C ALA A 80 -7.16 -10.91 -0.86
N PRO A 81 -8.27 -11.61 -0.51
CA PRO A 81 -9.34 -11.04 0.29
C PRO A 81 -9.07 -11.08 1.81
N VAL A 82 -7.80 -11.13 2.23
CA VAL A 82 -7.40 -11.28 3.64
C VAL A 82 -5.97 -10.74 3.87
N CYS A 83 -5.69 -10.28 5.11
CA CYS A 83 -4.54 -9.45 5.47
C CYS A 83 -3.16 -9.95 5.02
N SER A 84 -2.63 -11.05 5.61
CA SER A 84 -1.24 -11.50 5.35
C SER A 84 -0.98 -11.82 3.87
N PRO A 85 -1.86 -12.54 3.16
CA PRO A 85 -1.71 -12.76 1.73
C PRO A 85 -1.74 -11.48 0.89
N SER A 86 -2.56 -10.49 1.23
CA SER A 86 -2.54 -9.19 0.54
C SER A 86 -1.24 -8.44 0.80
N ARG A 87 -0.75 -8.45 2.05
CA ARG A 87 0.48 -7.78 2.46
C ARG A 87 1.73 -8.41 1.83
N VAL A 88 1.80 -9.75 1.72
CA VAL A 88 2.92 -10.38 1.00
C VAL A 88 2.89 -10.03 -0.49
N GLY A 89 1.71 -9.93 -1.10
CA GLY A 89 1.57 -9.48 -2.49
C GLY A 89 2.13 -8.09 -2.72
N LEU A 90 1.82 -7.15 -1.83
CA LEU A 90 2.35 -5.78 -1.85
C LEU A 90 3.87 -5.77 -1.65
N MET A 91 4.37 -6.44 -0.61
CA MET A 91 5.78 -6.38 -0.23
C MET A 91 6.72 -7.05 -1.23
N THR A 92 6.29 -8.12 -1.88
CA THR A 92 7.15 -8.93 -2.76
C THR A 92 6.90 -8.71 -4.26
N GLY A 93 5.80 -8.04 -4.63
CA GLY A 93 5.36 -7.95 -6.03
C GLY A 93 4.91 -9.30 -6.61
N ARG A 94 4.73 -10.32 -5.77
CA ARG A 94 4.33 -11.67 -6.17
C ARG A 94 2.90 -11.98 -5.72
N THR A 95 2.20 -12.82 -6.46
CA THR A 95 0.92 -13.33 -5.94
C THR A 95 1.15 -14.06 -4.61
N PRO A 96 0.18 -14.09 -3.69
CA PRO A 96 0.39 -14.63 -2.35
C PRO A 96 0.96 -16.05 -2.34
N GLN A 97 0.57 -16.89 -3.31
CA GLN A 97 1.02 -18.27 -3.40
C GLN A 97 2.49 -18.37 -3.84
N HIS A 98 2.96 -17.50 -4.74
CA HIS A 98 4.38 -17.36 -5.08
C HIS A 98 5.16 -16.68 -3.93
N GLY A 99 4.51 -15.78 -3.19
CA GLY A 99 5.05 -15.17 -1.96
C GLY A 99 5.08 -16.12 -0.76
N GLY A 100 4.52 -17.34 -0.89
CA GLY A 100 4.57 -18.39 0.12
C GLY A 100 3.46 -18.33 1.18
N LEU A 101 2.44 -17.47 1.03
CA LEU A 101 1.32 -17.37 1.98
C LEU A 101 -0.03 -17.69 1.32
N ASN A 102 -0.78 -18.61 1.93
CA ASN A 102 -2.13 -18.98 1.47
C ASN A 102 -3.25 -18.49 2.40
N GLY A 103 -2.92 -17.94 3.56
CA GLY A 103 -3.84 -17.46 4.57
C GLY A 103 -3.14 -16.52 5.55
N ASN A 104 -3.88 -16.04 6.55
CA ASN A 104 -3.30 -15.20 7.60
C ASN A 104 -2.22 -15.95 8.37
N VAL A 105 -1.17 -15.22 8.72
CA VAL A 105 -0.08 -15.71 9.57
C VAL A 105 -0.58 -15.85 11.00
N PRO A 106 -0.60 -17.08 11.57
CA PRO A 106 -0.98 -17.26 12.95
C PRO A 106 0.02 -16.65 13.93
N LEU A 107 -0.43 -16.39 15.16
CA LEU A 107 0.46 -15.98 16.25
C LEU A 107 1.62 -17.02 16.41
N ASP A 108 2.81 -16.50 16.67
CA ASP A 108 4.04 -17.30 16.89
C ASP A 108 4.43 -18.22 15.73
N SER A 109 4.04 -17.90 14.49
CA SER A 109 4.45 -18.65 13.30
C SER A 109 5.54 -17.92 12.50
N VAL A 110 6.26 -18.69 11.66
CA VAL A 110 7.32 -18.15 10.79
C VAL A 110 6.78 -17.06 9.86
N GLY A 111 5.65 -17.31 9.21
CA GLY A 111 5.04 -16.36 8.26
C GLY A 111 5.63 -16.45 6.86
N MET A 112 5.88 -15.28 6.24
CA MET A 112 6.45 -15.18 4.90
C MET A 112 7.84 -15.85 4.87
N PRO A 113 8.14 -16.70 3.85
CA PRO A 113 9.48 -17.25 3.70
C PRO A 113 10.53 -16.16 3.63
N SER A 114 11.59 -16.27 4.46
CA SER A 114 12.61 -15.23 4.59
C SER A 114 13.45 -15.00 3.31
N GLN A 115 13.36 -15.91 2.34
CA GLN A 115 14.01 -15.80 1.02
C GLN A 115 13.24 -14.88 0.05
N GLN A 116 12.01 -14.50 0.38
CA GLN A 116 11.25 -13.54 -0.43
C GLN A 116 11.92 -12.17 -0.35
N ILE A 117 12.12 -11.56 -1.50
CA ILE A 117 12.72 -10.21 -1.59
C ILE A 117 11.60 -9.18 -1.49
N THR A 118 11.71 -8.27 -0.54
CA THR A 118 10.72 -7.21 -0.30
C THR A 118 11.07 -5.90 -0.99
N ILE A 119 10.07 -5.02 -1.15
CA ILE A 119 10.29 -3.62 -1.58
C ILE A 119 11.35 -2.98 -0.67
N ALA A 120 11.27 -3.18 0.64
CA ALA A 120 12.18 -2.54 1.60
C ALA A 120 13.64 -2.99 1.41
N GLU A 121 13.89 -4.27 1.15
CA GLU A 121 15.25 -4.77 0.85
C GLU A 121 15.81 -4.15 -0.43
N LYS A 122 14.99 -4.02 -1.49
CA LYS A 122 15.41 -3.36 -2.73
C LYS A 122 15.68 -1.87 -2.53
N MET A 123 14.81 -1.18 -1.79
CA MET A 123 15.00 0.23 -1.46
C MET A 123 16.26 0.44 -0.62
N LYS A 124 16.47 -0.39 0.42
CA LYS A 124 17.67 -0.35 1.26
C LYS A 124 18.95 -0.60 0.44
N THR A 125 18.97 -1.62 -0.41
CA THR A 125 20.11 -1.90 -1.30
C THR A 125 20.41 -0.74 -2.24
N ALA A 126 19.39 0.03 -2.62
CA ALA A 126 19.54 1.25 -3.40
C ALA A 126 19.93 2.49 -2.56
N GLY A 127 20.19 2.35 -1.27
CA GLY A 127 20.64 3.42 -0.39
C GLY A 127 19.52 4.31 0.16
N TYR A 128 18.30 3.79 0.25
CA TYR A 128 17.20 4.45 0.96
C TYR A 128 17.28 4.11 2.45
N ALA A 129 16.96 5.08 3.31
CA ALA A 129 16.56 4.79 4.69
C ALA A 129 15.17 4.17 4.67
N THR A 130 14.93 3.08 5.43
CA THR A 130 13.69 2.31 5.33
C THR A 130 13.00 2.19 6.67
N ALA A 131 11.67 2.44 6.72
CA ALA A 131 10.88 2.29 7.93
C ALA A 131 9.59 1.50 7.70
N HIS A 132 9.31 0.56 8.61
CA HIS A 132 8.01 -0.04 8.83
C HIS A 132 7.35 0.60 10.04
N ILE A 133 6.15 1.14 9.89
CA ILE A 133 5.39 1.75 10.98
C ILE A 133 3.96 1.23 10.93
N GLY A 134 3.56 0.44 11.94
CA GLY A 134 2.22 -0.09 12.08
C GLY A 134 2.10 -1.62 12.07
N LYS A 135 1.11 -2.14 11.38
CA LYS A 135 0.81 -3.58 11.29
C LYS A 135 1.73 -4.29 10.31
N TRP A 136 2.43 -5.31 10.79
CA TRP A 136 3.27 -6.19 9.96
C TRP A 136 2.49 -7.38 9.37
N HIS A 137 2.10 -8.30 10.22
CA HIS A 137 1.31 -9.51 9.93
C HIS A 137 1.93 -10.44 8.87
N LEU A 138 3.27 -10.48 8.76
CA LEU A 138 4.00 -11.33 7.81
C LEU A 138 4.99 -12.30 8.49
N GLY A 139 5.04 -12.33 9.82
CA GLY A 139 5.85 -13.27 10.58
C GLY A 139 6.31 -12.69 11.93
N HIS A 140 6.64 -13.62 12.86
CA HIS A 140 7.02 -13.31 14.24
C HIS A 140 8.44 -13.77 14.57
N HIS A 141 9.05 -14.58 13.71
CA HIS A 141 10.39 -15.11 13.95
C HIS A 141 11.45 -14.09 13.57
N LYS A 142 12.62 -14.21 14.19
CA LYS A 142 13.75 -13.27 14.00
C LYS A 142 14.15 -13.07 12.53
N GLU A 143 13.88 -14.06 11.66
CA GLU A 143 14.18 -14.02 10.24
C GLU A 143 13.06 -13.35 9.40
N THR A 144 11.89 -13.11 9.99
CA THR A 144 10.71 -12.62 9.25
C THR A 144 10.07 -11.36 9.84
N VAL A 145 10.62 -10.84 10.94
CA VAL A 145 10.24 -9.52 11.47
C VAL A 145 10.68 -8.39 10.53
N PRO A 146 10.09 -7.20 10.58
CA PRO A 146 10.38 -6.12 9.64
C PRO A 146 11.87 -5.80 9.48
N ASN A 147 12.63 -5.76 10.57
CA ASN A 147 14.07 -5.46 10.53
C ASN A 147 14.89 -6.53 9.77
N ALA A 148 14.44 -7.77 9.73
CA ALA A 148 15.04 -8.84 8.94
C ALA A 148 14.61 -8.80 7.46
N GLN A 149 13.57 -8.04 7.15
CA GLN A 149 12.96 -7.94 5.82
C GLN A 149 13.20 -6.55 5.18
N GLY A 150 14.36 -5.95 5.47
CA GLY A 150 14.85 -4.75 4.79
C GLY A 150 14.54 -3.41 5.46
N PHE A 151 13.87 -3.39 6.60
CA PHE A 151 13.59 -2.13 7.31
C PHE A 151 14.68 -1.79 8.32
N ASP A 152 15.29 -0.62 8.18
CA ASP A 152 16.28 -0.08 9.14
C ASP A 152 15.61 0.28 10.47
N HIS A 153 14.39 0.79 10.36
CA HIS A 153 13.55 1.17 11.49
C HIS A 153 12.23 0.41 11.46
N SER A 154 11.76 -0.03 12.62
CA SER A 154 10.45 -0.68 12.75
C SER A 154 9.78 -0.25 14.04
N PHE A 155 8.51 0.18 13.95
CA PHE A 155 7.63 0.44 15.08
C PHE A 155 6.23 -0.08 14.77
N GLY A 156 5.70 -0.95 15.62
CA GLY A 156 4.35 -1.47 15.45
C GLY A 156 4.16 -2.88 15.99
N HIS A 157 3.11 -3.53 15.51
CA HIS A 157 2.74 -4.87 15.95
C HIS A 157 2.95 -5.94 14.87
N LEU A 158 3.26 -7.15 15.31
CA LEU A 158 3.59 -8.27 14.43
C LEU A 158 2.37 -9.13 14.09
N VAL A 159 1.34 -9.12 14.95
CA VAL A 159 0.10 -9.91 14.80
C VAL A 159 -0.93 -9.26 13.87
N GLY A 160 -2.05 -9.96 13.66
CA GLY A 160 -3.13 -9.51 12.78
C GLY A 160 -3.96 -8.34 13.30
N CYS A 161 -4.05 -8.15 14.61
CA CYS A 161 -4.85 -7.09 15.23
C CYS A 161 -4.42 -6.84 16.67
N ILE A 162 -4.57 -5.60 17.12
CA ILE A 162 -4.39 -5.19 18.51
C ILE A 162 -5.50 -4.22 18.92
N ASP A 163 -5.76 -4.10 20.21
CA ASP A 163 -6.49 -2.97 20.76
C ASP A 163 -5.64 -1.70 20.69
N ASN A 164 -6.22 -0.58 20.23
CA ASN A 164 -5.45 0.63 19.89
C ASN A 164 -4.93 1.41 21.11
N TYR A 165 -5.34 1.09 22.34
CA TYR A 165 -4.91 1.78 23.56
C TYR A 165 -4.07 0.88 24.48
N SER A 166 -4.43 -0.40 24.58
CA SER A 166 -3.70 -1.35 25.40
C SER A 166 -2.59 -2.08 24.63
N HIS A 167 -2.66 -2.10 23.29
CA HIS A 167 -1.74 -2.78 22.37
C HIS A 167 -1.68 -4.29 22.54
N PHE A 168 -2.74 -4.89 23.09
CA PHE A 168 -2.85 -6.33 23.25
C PHE A 168 -3.54 -6.99 22.06
N PHE A 169 -2.98 -8.10 21.61
CA PHE A 169 -3.65 -9.03 20.71
C PHE A 169 -4.83 -9.67 21.42
N TYR A 170 -5.99 -9.73 20.77
CA TYR A 170 -7.25 -10.16 21.37
C TYR A 170 -7.97 -11.28 20.60
N TRP A 171 -7.39 -11.77 19.49
CA TRP A 171 -8.11 -12.68 18.59
C TRP A 171 -8.31 -14.07 19.19
N SER A 172 -7.26 -14.67 19.73
CA SER A 172 -7.28 -16.04 20.22
C SER A 172 -6.22 -16.26 21.30
N GLY A 173 -6.47 -17.21 22.19
CA GLY A 173 -5.57 -17.50 23.31
C GLY A 173 -5.60 -16.44 24.39
N PRO A 174 -4.63 -16.46 25.33
CA PRO A 174 -4.47 -15.38 26.28
C PRO A 174 -4.09 -14.09 25.55
N ASN A 175 -4.64 -12.95 25.99
CA ASN A 175 -4.24 -11.66 25.47
C ASN A 175 -2.74 -11.46 25.66
N LYS A 176 -2.03 -11.15 24.57
CA LYS A 176 -0.59 -10.95 24.57
C LYS A 176 -0.30 -9.54 24.09
N HIS A 177 0.52 -8.81 24.82
CA HIS A 177 0.98 -7.50 24.38
C HIS A 177 1.84 -7.64 23.13
N ASP A 178 1.65 -6.75 22.15
CA ASP A 178 2.32 -6.83 20.85
C ASP A 178 2.59 -5.44 20.29
N LEU A 179 3.48 -4.70 20.94
CA LEU A 179 4.03 -3.45 20.42
C LEU A 179 5.55 -3.47 20.50
N TRP A 180 6.20 -3.26 19.36
CA TRP A 180 7.64 -3.44 19.21
C TRP A 180 8.30 -2.24 18.53
N ARG A 181 9.51 -1.89 18.98
CA ARG A 181 10.40 -0.95 18.27
C ARG A 181 11.76 -1.62 18.05
N ASN A 182 12.13 -1.84 16.77
CA ASN A 182 13.40 -2.47 16.38
C ASN A 182 13.69 -3.79 17.13
N GLY A 183 12.69 -4.67 17.19
CA GLY A 183 12.79 -5.98 17.83
C GLY A 183 12.76 -5.96 19.36
N LYS A 184 12.55 -4.80 19.99
CA LYS A 184 12.35 -4.67 21.43
C LYS A 184 10.91 -4.33 21.73
N GLU A 185 10.30 -5.03 22.67
CA GLU A 185 8.96 -4.72 23.15
C GLU A 185 8.97 -3.36 23.87
N VAL A 186 7.96 -2.53 23.57
CA VAL A 186 7.78 -1.19 24.16
C VAL A 186 6.36 -1.00 24.64
N PHE A 187 6.18 -0.23 25.72
CA PHE A 187 4.90 -0.06 26.39
C PHE A 187 4.46 1.41 26.32
N HIS A 188 3.29 1.63 25.75
CA HIS A 188 2.64 2.93 25.57
C HIS A 188 1.17 2.85 26.05
N ASN A 189 0.94 2.25 27.21
CA ASN A 189 -0.39 1.95 27.73
C ASN A 189 -1.27 3.20 27.82
N GLY A 190 -2.45 3.15 27.19
CA GLY A 190 -3.40 4.26 27.14
C GLY A 190 -3.15 5.29 26.07
N GLU A 191 -2.02 5.22 25.33
CA GLU A 191 -1.77 6.07 24.17
C GLU A 191 -2.41 5.43 22.92
N PHE A 192 -3.02 6.26 22.07
CA PHE A 192 -3.70 5.78 20.87
C PHE A 192 -2.68 5.38 19.80
N PHE A 193 -2.69 4.13 19.37
CA PHE A 193 -1.66 3.58 18.49
C PHE A 193 -1.47 4.36 17.17
N PRO A 194 -2.53 4.79 16.44
CA PRO A 194 -2.33 5.63 15.25
C PRO A 194 -1.67 6.99 15.52
N ASP A 195 -1.80 7.57 16.74
CA ASP A 195 -1.07 8.79 17.13
C ASP A 195 0.41 8.49 17.31
N LEU A 196 0.75 7.37 17.94
CA LEU A 196 2.12 6.90 18.07
C LEU A 196 2.76 6.65 16.71
N MET A 197 2.00 6.09 15.76
CA MET A 197 2.47 5.87 14.39
C MET A 197 2.83 7.18 13.68
N VAL A 198 1.99 8.21 13.79
CA VAL A 198 2.26 9.53 13.19
C VAL A 198 3.51 10.15 13.79
N LYS A 199 3.64 10.12 15.13
CA LYS A 199 4.82 10.61 15.84
C LYS A 199 6.09 9.92 15.37
N GLU A 200 6.08 8.59 15.31
CA GLU A 200 7.21 7.78 14.88
C GLU A 200 7.60 8.07 13.42
N ALA A 201 6.60 8.28 12.55
CA ALA A 201 6.84 8.66 11.16
C ALA A 201 7.46 10.07 11.03
N GLY A 202 6.96 11.04 11.79
CA GLY A 202 7.51 12.40 11.83
C GLY A 202 8.97 12.41 12.28
N GLU A 203 9.30 11.71 13.37
CA GLU A 203 10.67 11.56 13.86
C GLU A 203 11.60 10.90 12.82
N PHE A 204 11.10 9.87 12.12
CA PHE A 204 11.86 9.21 11.05
C PHE A 204 12.07 10.13 9.84
N ILE A 205 11.05 10.87 9.41
CA ILE A 205 11.12 11.84 8.31
C ILE A 205 12.14 12.94 8.63
N ASP A 206 12.04 13.55 9.81
CA ASP A 206 12.95 14.64 10.21
C ASP A 206 14.41 14.18 10.25
N LYS A 207 14.66 12.99 10.78
CA LYS A 207 16.00 12.38 10.82
C LYS A 207 16.58 12.10 9.43
N ASN A 208 15.73 11.80 8.44
CA ASN A 208 16.16 11.32 7.12
C ASN A 208 15.81 12.29 5.98
N LYS A 209 15.36 13.52 6.25
CA LYS A 209 14.92 14.48 5.23
C LYS A 209 15.98 14.85 4.19
N ASP A 210 17.26 14.66 4.49
CA ASP A 210 18.38 14.99 3.60
C ASP A 210 18.80 13.82 2.68
N GLN A 211 18.21 12.63 2.83
CA GLN A 211 18.47 11.45 2.02
C GLN A 211 17.15 10.82 1.56
N PRO A 212 17.13 10.01 0.48
CA PRO A 212 15.91 9.33 0.08
C PRO A 212 15.49 8.30 1.13
N PHE A 213 14.17 8.21 1.37
CA PHE A 213 13.62 7.24 2.32
C PHE A 213 12.39 6.53 1.77
N PHE A 214 12.12 5.35 2.32
CA PHE A 214 10.93 4.56 2.10
C PHE A 214 10.22 4.28 3.41
N ILE A 215 8.92 4.56 3.48
CA ILE A 215 8.08 4.26 4.64
C ILE A 215 6.93 3.34 4.21
N TYR A 216 6.78 2.19 4.86
CA TYR A 216 5.56 1.41 4.88
C TYR A 216 4.73 1.80 6.10
N PHE A 217 3.81 2.75 5.91
CA PHE A 217 2.87 3.23 6.93
C PHE A 217 1.61 2.36 6.91
N ALA A 218 1.69 1.25 7.64
CA ALA A 218 0.72 0.17 7.63
C ALA A 218 -0.28 0.32 8.77
N LEU A 219 -1.30 1.16 8.56
CA LEU A 219 -2.37 1.36 9.51
C LEU A 219 -3.08 0.04 9.84
N ASN A 220 -3.40 -0.16 11.12
CA ASN A 220 -4.28 -1.24 11.57
C ASN A 220 -5.75 -0.77 11.61
N THR A 221 -6.03 0.41 11.09
CA THR A 221 -7.36 1.02 11.05
C THR A 221 -7.87 1.09 9.61
N PRO A 222 -9.20 1.04 9.40
CA PRO A 222 -10.29 0.95 10.37
C PRO A 222 -10.68 -0.49 10.82
N HIS A 223 -9.74 -1.45 10.86
CA HIS A 223 -10.01 -2.78 11.43
C HIS A 223 -10.53 -2.66 12.87
N TYR A 224 -11.57 -3.41 13.22
CA TYR A 224 -12.10 -3.40 14.58
C TYR A 224 -11.02 -3.77 15.64
N PRO A 225 -11.19 -3.35 16.94
CA PRO A 225 -12.32 -2.63 17.52
C PRO A 225 -12.43 -1.20 16.99
N TYR A 226 -13.67 -0.75 16.71
CA TYR A 226 -13.91 0.59 16.19
C TYR A 226 -13.73 1.65 17.28
N GLN A 227 -12.52 2.16 17.40
CA GLN A 227 -12.11 3.12 18.45
C GLN A 227 -11.90 4.52 17.83
N GLY A 228 -12.97 5.08 17.33
CA GLY A 228 -12.98 6.46 16.80
C GLY A 228 -12.73 7.50 17.89
N SER A 229 -12.17 8.65 17.50
CA SER A 229 -11.98 9.78 18.43
C SER A 229 -13.31 10.36 18.91
N PRO A 230 -13.37 10.97 20.12
CA PRO A 230 -14.61 11.55 20.67
C PRO A 230 -15.29 12.52 19.71
N LYS A 231 -14.53 13.35 18.99
CA LYS A 231 -15.01 14.27 17.95
C LYS A 231 -15.87 13.55 16.89
N TRP A 232 -15.37 12.46 16.38
CA TRP A 232 -16.03 11.73 15.31
C TRP A 232 -17.13 10.80 15.79
N LEU A 233 -17.02 10.25 17.01
CA LEU A 233 -18.10 9.50 17.65
C LEU A 233 -19.33 10.39 17.86
N GLU A 234 -19.12 11.64 18.29
CA GLU A 234 -20.21 12.61 18.44
C GLU A 234 -20.78 13.01 17.07
N TYR A 235 -19.93 13.29 16.07
CA TYR A 235 -20.36 13.70 14.73
C TYR A 235 -21.25 12.66 14.06
N TYR A 236 -20.92 11.37 14.21
CA TYR A 236 -21.65 10.26 13.56
C TYR A 236 -22.66 9.56 14.44
N ARG A 237 -22.99 10.09 15.62
CA ARG A 237 -23.88 9.44 16.58
C ARG A 237 -25.25 9.04 16.02
N ASP A 238 -25.76 9.79 15.03
CA ASP A 238 -27.09 9.59 14.43
C ASP A 238 -27.07 8.61 13.25
N LEU A 239 -25.91 8.16 12.80
CA LEU A 239 -25.84 7.11 11.80
C LEU A 239 -26.28 5.75 12.40
N PRO A 240 -26.87 4.86 11.58
CA PRO A 240 -27.23 3.53 12.04
C PRO A 240 -26.03 2.73 12.54
N TYR A 241 -26.21 1.99 13.65
CA TYR A 241 -25.22 1.03 14.12
C TYR A 241 -25.10 -0.17 13.15
N PRO A 242 -23.89 -0.67 12.85
CA PRO A 242 -22.57 -0.26 13.35
C PRO A 242 -21.87 0.80 12.47
N ARG A 243 -22.54 1.33 11.44
CA ARG A 243 -21.97 2.33 10.53
C ARG A 243 -21.45 3.57 11.26
N ASN A 244 -22.14 4.01 12.30
CA ASN A 244 -21.73 5.14 13.13
C ASN A 244 -20.34 4.94 13.77
N LEU A 245 -20.05 3.74 14.28
CA LEU A 245 -18.75 3.43 14.89
C LEU A 245 -17.65 3.33 13.85
N TYR A 246 -17.93 2.65 12.74
CA TYR A 246 -16.99 2.52 11.64
C TYR A 246 -16.67 3.88 11.00
N ALA A 247 -17.68 4.71 10.73
CA ALA A 247 -17.52 6.04 10.17
C ALA A 247 -16.66 6.94 11.07
N ALA A 248 -16.91 6.92 12.39
CA ALA A 248 -16.10 7.63 13.36
C ALA A 248 -14.64 7.17 13.34
N PHE A 249 -14.42 5.88 13.25
CA PHE A 249 -13.07 5.33 13.23
C PHE A 249 -12.34 5.61 11.90
N LEU A 250 -13.05 5.54 10.78
CA LEU A 250 -12.47 5.86 9.47
C LEU A 250 -12.11 7.35 9.34
N SER A 251 -12.96 8.27 9.81
CA SER A 251 -12.63 9.69 9.81
C SER A 251 -11.51 10.02 10.81
N THR A 252 -11.40 9.27 11.92
CA THR A 252 -10.23 9.32 12.79
C THR A 252 -8.96 8.87 12.05
N THR A 253 -9.05 7.82 11.24
CA THR A 253 -7.96 7.35 10.38
C THR A 253 -7.56 8.40 9.35
N ASP A 254 -8.54 9.06 8.72
CA ASP A 254 -8.29 10.16 7.78
C ASP A 254 -7.57 11.34 8.44
N ASP A 255 -7.95 11.71 9.68
CA ASP A 255 -7.24 12.75 10.45
C ASP A 255 -5.75 12.37 10.64
N ARG A 256 -5.40 11.09 10.89
CA ARG A 256 -4.02 10.62 11.08
C ARG A 256 -3.24 10.54 9.77
N ILE A 257 -3.91 10.20 8.68
CA ILE A 257 -3.33 10.36 7.34
C ILE A 257 -3.02 11.83 7.07
N GLY A 258 -3.92 12.74 7.41
CA GLY A 258 -3.70 14.18 7.31
C GLY A 258 -2.49 14.65 8.12
N ALA A 259 -2.35 14.15 9.35
CA ALA A 259 -1.20 14.47 10.20
C ALA A 259 0.13 13.96 9.58
N LEU A 260 0.17 12.73 9.06
CA LEU A 260 1.36 12.24 8.33
C LEU A 260 1.68 13.11 7.10
N LEU A 261 0.67 13.53 6.34
CA LEU A 261 0.88 14.41 5.18
C LEU A 261 1.43 15.78 5.60
N SER A 262 1.02 16.29 6.77
CA SER A 262 1.54 17.52 7.35
C SER A 262 3.00 17.39 7.78
N GLU A 263 3.44 16.24 8.29
CA GLU A 263 4.87 15.99 8.59
C GLU A 263 5.73 16.09 7.32
N ILE A 264 5.25 15.55 6.20
CA ILE A 264 5.93 15.63 4.88
C ILE A 264 5.97 17.08 4.38
N GLU A 265 4.88 17.81 4.52
CA GLU A 265 4.78 19.22 4.12
C GLU A 265 5.69 20.11 4.96
N ASN A 266 5.67 19.95 6.28
CA ASN A 266 6.54 20.69 7.22
C ASN A 266 8.02 20.44 6.96
N ALA A 267 8.39 19.24 6.51
CA ALA A 267 9.75 18.90 6.08
C ALA A 267 10.12 19.49 4.70
N GLY A 268 9.17 20.11 3.98
CA GLY A 268 9.38 20.65 2.62
C GLY A 268 9.50 19.59 1.53
N LEU A 269 8.99 18.35 1.78
CA LEU A 269 9.22 17.19 0.93
C LEU A 269 8.02 16.80 0.05
N THR A 270 6.97 17.60 0.01
CA THR A 270 5.71 17.28 -0.72
C THR A 270 5.95 16.93 -2.19
N ASN A 271 6.80 17.68 -2.90
CA ASN A 271 7.09 17.46 -4.32
C ASN A 271 8.17 16.38 -4.54
N ASP A 272 8.87 15.98 -3.50
CA ASP A 272 9.94 14.98 -3.54
C ASP A 272 9.48 13.61 -3.02
N THR A 273 8.17 13.45 -2.74
CA THR A 273 7.63 12.23 -2.12
C THR A 273 6.51 11.62 -2.96
N ILE A 274 6.70 10.36 -3.34
CA ILE A 274 5.67 9.51 -3.93
C ILE A 274 4.81 8.97 -2.79
N ILE A 275 3.49 9.20 -2.84
CA ILE A 275 2.55 8.65 -1.88
C ILE A 275 1.62 7.67 -2.57
N ILE A 276 1.59 6.45 -2.11
CA ILE A 276 0.67 5.40 -2.52
C ILE A 276 -0.29 5.17 -1.37
N PHE A 277 -1.58 5.14 -1.66
CA PHE A 277 -2.64 4.77 -0.74
C PHE A 277 -3.35 3.52 -1.26
N GLN A 278 -3.60 2.54 -0.39
CA GLN A 278 -4.38 1.34 -0.71
C GLN A 278 -4.97 0.73 0.56
N SER A 279 -6.17 0.12 0.47
CA SER A 279 -6.66 -0.83 1.48
C SER A 279 -6.12 -2.23 1.20
N ASP A 280 -5.93 -3.02 2.26
CA ASP A 280 -5.42 -4.39 2.10
C ASP A 280 -6.46 -5.35 1.49
N HIS A 281 -7.74 -5.19 1.77
CA HIS A 281 -8.88 -5.89 1.17
C HIS A 281 -10.19 -5.16 1.49
N GLY A 282 -11.34 -5.78 1.20
CA GLY A 282 -12.66 -5.22 1.51
C GLY A 282 -12.97 -5.20 3.01
N ALA A 283 -14.04 -4.47 3.40
CA ALA A 283 -14.48 -4.35 4.78
C ALA A 283 -14.87 -5.70 5.39
N SER A 284 -14.77 -5.80 6.72
CA SER A 284 -15.14 -7.00 7.47
C SER A 284 -16.62 -7.01 7.84
N GLU A 285 -17.26 -8.18 7.69
CA GLU A 285 -18.62 -8.48 8.18
C GLU A 285 -18.59 -9.50 9.33
N GLU A 286 -17.45 -9.69 9.98
CA GLU A 286 -17.30 -10.61 11.08
C GLU A 286 -18.12 -10.17 12.29
N VAL A 287 -18.49 -11.12 13.18
CA VAL A 287 -19.24 -10.83 14.41
C VAL A 287 -18.52 -9.78 15.27
N ARG A 288 -17.19 -9.85 15.34
CA ARG A 288 -16.36 -8.89 16.09
C ARG A 288 -16.32 -7.49 15.43
N ALA A 289 -16.60 -7.41 14.13
CA ALA A 289 -16.85 -6.17 13.40
C ALA A 289 -18.33 -5.73 13.49
N HIS A 290 -19.07 -6.24 14.46
CA HIS A 290 -20.51 -6.00 14.63
C HIS A 290 -21.33 -6.37 13.37
N LYS A 291 -20.85 -7.32 12.55
CA LYS A 291 -21.41 -7.77 11.27
C LYS A 291 -21.38 -6.69 10.17
N GLY A 292 -20.42 -5.77 10.23
CA GLY A 292 -20.25 -4.79 9.16
C GLY A 292 -19.84 -3.40 9.66
N GLY A 293 -20.30 -2.39 8.95
CA GLY A 293 -19.96 -0.97 9.19
C GLY A 293 -19.23 -0.35 8.00
N GLY A 294 -18.33 -1.07 7.35
CA GLY A 294 -17.76 -0.66 6.06
C GLY A 294 -18.70 -0.92 4.89
N SER A 295 -18.40 -0.34 3.73
CA SER A 295 -19.23 -0.43 2.54
C SER A 295 -18.44 -0.82 1.29
N ALA A 296 -18.91 -1.85 0.62
CA ALA A 296 -18.45 -2.21 -0.73
C ALA A 296 -19.26 -1.51 -1.83
N GLY A 297 -20.25 -0.68 -1.49
CA GLY A 297 -21.14 -0.03 -2.43
C GLY A 297 -21.97 -1.05 -3.24
N PRO A 298 -21.92 -1.00 -4.59
CA PRO A 298 -22.67 -1.93 -5.42
C PRO A 298 -22.02 -3.34 -5.50
N HIS A 299 -20.81 -3.52 -4.93
CA HIS A 299 -20.04 -4.76 -5.09
C HIS A 299 -20.47 -5.81 -4.06
N ARG A 300 -20.63 -7.05 -4.53
CA ARG A 300 -20.99 -8.19 -3.68
C ARG A 300 -19.80 -8.63 -2.82
N GLY A 301 -20.11 -9.08 -1.59
CA GLY A 301 -19.16 -9.70 -0.67
C GLY A 301 -18.34 -8.71 0.13
N ALA A 302 -17.45 -9.26 0.94
CA ALA A 302 -16.64 -8.56 1.94
C ALA A 302 -15.33 -9.33 2.16
N LYS A 303 -14.53 -8.98 3.13
CA LYS A 303 -13.35 -9.72 3.60
C LYS A 303 -13.59 -11.25 3.54
N PHE A 304 -12.58 -12.02 3.18
CA PHE A 304 -12.60 -13.48 2.90
C PHE A 304 -13.32 -13.91 1.60
N SER A 305 -14.04 -13.03 0.95
CA SER A 305 -14.79 -13.31 -0.27
C SER A 305 -13.97 -12.98 -1.53
N LEU A 306 -14.08 -13.83 -2.56
CA LEU A 306 -13.48 -13.57 -3.88
C LEU A 306 -14.40 -12.78 -4.82
N TYR A 307 -15.56 -12.31 -4.34
CA TYR A 307 -16.39 -11.35 -5.07
C TYR A 307 -15.77 -9.94 -4.99
N GLU A 308 -16.25 -9.04 -5.85
CA GLU A 308 -15.68 -7.69 -5.99
C GLU A 308 -15.55 -6.96 -4.64
N GLY A 309 -16.54 -7.04 -3.76
CA GLY A 309 -16.51 -6.38 -2.45
C GLY A 309 -15.42 -6.88 -1.49
N GLY A 310 -14.87 -8.07 -1.72
CA GLY A 310 -13.78 -8.61 -0.91
C GLY A 310 -12.38 -8.29 -1.45
N ILE A 311 -12.24 -8.11 -2.76
CA ILE A 311 -10.93 -7.96 -3.41
C ILE A 311 -10.73 -6.64 -4.14
N ARG A 312 -11.79 -5.93 -4.52
CA ARG A 312 -11.68 -4.59 -5.12
C ARG A 312 -11.53 -3.55 -4.03
N VAL A 313 -10.47 -2.75 -4.12
CA VAL A 313 -10.05 -1.83 -3.05
C VAL A 313 -9.78 -0.43 -3.59
N PRO A 314 -9.93 0.62 -2.75
CA PRO A 314 -9.46 1.93 -3.12
C PRO A 314 -7.93 1.94 -3.26
N ALA A 315 -7.44 2.61 -4.31
CA ALA A 315 -6.01 2.78 -4.54
C ALA A 315 -5.74 4.12 -5.25
N ILE A 316 -4.74 4.84 -4.77
CA ILE A 316 -4.34 6.16 -5.26
C ILE A 316 -2.82 6.22 -5.30
N ILE A 317 -2.26 6.90 -6.30
CA ILE A 317 -0.87 7.33 -6.31
C ILE A 317 -0.81 8.84 -6.52
N SER A 318 0.01 9.52 -5.73
CA SER A 318 0.23 10.96 -5.82
C SER A 318 1.73 11.27 -5.78
N TRP A 319 2.19 12.08 -6.72
CA TRP A 319 3.52 12.68 -6.71
C TRP A 319 3.41 14.04 -7.41
N PRO A 320 3.13 15.12 -6.66
CA PRO A 320 2.89 16.44 -7.23
C PRO A 320 4.04 16.91 -8.12
N GLY A 321 3.69 17.50 -9.27
CA GLY A 321 4.67 17.98 -10.25
C GLY A 321 5.32 16.91 -11.13
N ASN A 322 5.16 15.61 -10.82
CA ASN A 322 5.80 14.50 -11.56
C ASN A 322 4.80 13.52 -12.16
N LEU A 323 3.65 13.31 -11.53
CA LEU A 323 2.57 12.46 -12.05
C LEU A 323 1.31 13.26 -12.34
N PRO A 324 0.41 12.77 -13.21
CA PRO A 324 -0.88 13.40 -13.46
C PRO A 324 -1.69 13.60 -12.17
N GLN A 325 -2.47 14.69 -12.12
CA GLN A 325 -3.29 15.04 -10.98
C GLN A 325 -4.77 15.04 -11.35
N ASN A 326 -5.63 14.77 -10.36
CA ASN A 326 -7.09 14.71 -10.50
C ASN A 326 -7.54 13.78 -11.65
N GLU A 327 -6.83 12.67 -11.81
CA GLU A 327 -7.06 11.73 -12.87
C GLU A 327 -7.65 10.40 -12.35
N VAL A 328 -8.46 9.76 -13.19
CA VAL A 328 -9.07 8.46 -12.88
C VAL A 328 -8.61 7.43 -13.91
N ARG A 329 -8.29 6.25 -13.42
CA ARG A 329 -7.93 5.08 -14.24
C ARG A 329 -8.88 3.93 -13.95
N ASN A 330 -9.35 3.30 -15.02
CA ASN A 330 -10.26 2.15 -14.96
C ASN A 330 -9.63 0.85 -15.47
N GLN A 331 -8.34 0.86 -15.73
CA GLN A 331 -7.59 -0.34 -16.07
C GLN A 331 -7.45 -1.24 -14.84
N ILE A 332 -7.43 -2.55 -15.08
CA ILE A 332 -7.20 -3.55 -14.03
C ILE A 332 -5.76 -3.42 -13.54
N ALA A 333 -5.61 -3.27 -12.22
CA ALA A 333 -4.35 -3.22 -11.52
C ALA A 333 -4.46 -3.96 -10.17
N THR A 334 -3.33 -4.35 -9.60
CA THR A 334 -3.30 -5.13 -8.35
C THR A 334 -2.25 -4.61 -7.37
N GLY A 335 -2.36 -5.00 -6.09
CA GLY A 335 -1.40 -4.63 -5.07
C GLY A 335 0.04 -5.10 -5.36
N CYS A 336 0.21 -6.19 -6.13
CA CYS A 336 1.53 -6.67 -6.56
C CYS A 336 2.24 -5.68 -7.51
N ASP A 337 1.49 -4.83 -8.19
CA ASP A 337 2.02 -3.88 -9.19
C ASP A 337 2.78 -2.71 -8.57
N TRP A 338 2.56 -2.43 -7.28
CA TRP A 338 3.27 -1.35 -6.61
C TRP A 338 4.77 -1.60 -6.50
N PHE A 339 5.20 -2.85 -6.32
CA PHE A 339 6.62 -3.18 -6.27
C PHE A 339 7.37 -2.71 -7.54
N PRO A 340 7.06 -3.19 -8.75
CA PRO A 340 7.77 -2.75 -9.95
C PRO A 340 7.50 -1.27 -10.28
N THR A 341 6.34 -0.72 -9.92
CA THR A 341 6.02 0.69 -10.13
C THR A 341 6.93 1.60 -9.30
N ILE A 342 7.13 1.29 -8.00
CA ILE A 342 8.05 2.04 -7.12
C ILE A 342 9.48 1.91 -7.64
N MET A 343 9.92 0.71 -8.02
CA MET A 343 11.27 0.51 -8.57
C MET A 343 11.50 1.39 -9.79
N GLU A 344 10.55 1.44 -10.73
CA GLU A 344 10.65 2.27 -11.93
C GLU A 344 10.67 3.77 -11.59
N LEU A 345 9.74 4.24 -10.74
CA LEU A 345 9.66 5.66 -10.34
C LEU A 345 10.91 6.12 -9.57
N CYS A 346 11.49 5.27 -8.75
CA CYS A 346 12.70 5.52 -7.98
C CYS A 346 13.99 5.27 -8.79
N LYS A 347 13.89 4.85 -10.06
CA LYS A 347 15.01 4.49 -10.94
C LYS A 347 15.92 3.43 -10.31
N ILE A 348 15.31 2.45 -9.66
CA ILE A 348 15.99 1.28 -9.11
C ILE A 348 15.90 0.16 -10.17
N PRO A 349 16.99 -0.53 -10.49
CA PRO A 349 16.96 -1.63 -11.45
C PRO A 349 15.90 -2.67 -11.12
N ALA A 350 15.26 -3.21 -12.16
CA ALA A 350 14.28 -4.28 -12.01
C ALA A 350 14.86 -5.42 -11.17
N ALA A 351 13.98 -6.06 -10.42
CA ALA A 351 14.39 -7.18 -9.59
C ALA A 351 14.90 -8.35 -10.45
N GLU A 352 15.99 -8.98 -10.02
CA GLU A 352 16.52 -10.17 -10.69
C GLU A 352 15.67 -11.43 -10.46
N HIS A 353 14.72 -11.37 -9.50
CA HIS A 353 13.80 -12.45 -9.20
C HIS A 353 12.45 -12.27 -9.92
N GLU A 354 11.76 -13.37 -10.13
CA GLU A 354 10.43 -13.36 -10.74
C GLU A 354 9.43 -12.60 -9.88
N ILE A 355 8.76 -11.61 -10.47
CA ILE A 355 7.62 -10.89 -9.89
C ILE A 355 6.39 -11.08 -10.79
N ASP A 356 5.20 -11.17 -10.17
CA ASP A 356 3.94 -11.27 -10.91
C ASP A 356 3.37 -9.88 -11.24
N GLY A 357 3.69 -8.89 -10.41
CA GLY A 357 3.31 -7.50 -10.60
C GLY A 357 3.94 -6.88 -11.84
N LYS A 358 3.31 -5.83 -12.34
CA LYS A 358 3.75 -5.09 -13.52
C LYS A 358 3.69 -3.60 -13.24
N SER A 359 4.67 -2.84 -13.76
CA SER A 359 4.66 -1.41 -13.57
C SER A 359 3.38 -0.76 -14.10
N LEU A 360 2.78 0.08 -13.28
CA LEU A 360 1.59 0.85 -13.61
C LEU A 360 1.92 2.18 -14.28
N LEU A 361 3.18 2.53 -14.47
CA LEU A 361 3.58 3.83 -15.00
C LEU A 361 2.93 4.15 -16.35
N PRO A 362 2.80 3.22 -17.32
CA PRO A 362 2.05 3.48 -18.56
C PRO A 362 0.59 3.83 -18.32
N VAL A 363 -0.07 3.13 -17.38
CA VAL A 363 -1.48 3.36 -17.02
C VAL A 363 -1.63 4.67 -16.25
N ILE A 364 -0.74 4.96 -15.32
CA ILE A 364 -0.74 6.22 -14.56
C ILE A 364 -0.68 7.41 -15.53
N ASN A 365 0.23 7.36 -16.50
CA ASN A 365 0.47 8.47 -17.43
C ASN A 365 -0.60 8.60 -18.54
N SER A 366 -1.37 7.56 -18.86
CA SER A 366 -2.32 7.60 -19.97
C SER A 366 -3.61 6.83 -19.71
N LYS A 367 -4.76 7.51 -19.91
CA LYS A 367 -6.10 6.88 -19.91
C LYS A 367 -6.27 5.83 -21.01
N SER A 368 -5.55 5.98 -22.12
CA SER A 368 -5.64 5.09 -23.28
C SER A 368 -4.69 3.88 -23.19
N ALA A 369 -3.80 3.86 -22.20
CA ALA A 369 -2.93 2.71 -21.97
C ALA A 369 -3.76 1.45 -21.67
N ARG A 370 -3.32 0.32 -22.23
CA ARG A 370 -3.93 -0.97 -21.88
C ARG A 370 -3.52 -1.39 -20.49
N SER A 371 -4.41 -2.13 -19.80
CA SER A 371 -4.03 -2.80 -18.56
C SER A 371 -2.82 -3.72 -18.79
N ALA A 372 -1.88 -3.70 -17.88
CA ALA A 372 -0.75 -4.63 -17.90
C ALA A 372 -1.20 -6.09 -17.71
N HIS A 373 -2.33 -6.28 -17.05
CA HIS A 373 -2.93 -7.60 -16.79
C HIS A 373 -4.06 -7.90 -17.76
N LYS A 374 -3.89 -8.96 -18.57
CA LYS A 374 -4.96 -9.53 -19.40
C LYS A 374 -5.84 -10.47 -18.60
N ILE A 375 -5.25 -11.15 -17.61
CA ILE A 375 -5.89 -12.12 -16.73
C ILE A 375 -5.28 -12.02 -15.35
N PHE A 376 -6.08 -12.23 -14.32
CA PHE A 376 -5.62 -12.29 -12.93
C PHE A 376 -6.34 -13.41 -12.17
N HIS A 377 -5.66 -14.01 -11.19
CA HIS A 377 -6.13 -15.15 -10.42
C HIS A 377 -6.08 -14.85 -8.92
N TRP A 378 -7.09 -15.29 -8.19
CA TRP A 378 -7.16 -15.21 -6.73
C TRP A 378 -7.47 -16.58 -6.14
N LYS A 379 -7.01 -16.81 -4.94
CA LYS A 379 -7.33 -17.99 -4.15
C LYS A 379 -7.57 -17.61 -2.69
N SER A 380 -8.59 -18.21 -2.08
CA SER A 380 -8.90 -18.13 -0.66
C SER A 380 -9.45 -19.47 -0.19
N GLY A 381 -8.69 -20.18 0.64
CA GLY A 381 -9.02 -21.55 1.00
C GLY A 381 -9.20 -22.45 -0.23
N ASN A 382 -10.38 -23.07 -0.34
CA ASN A 382 -10.73 -23.95 -1.46
C ASN A 382 -11.41 -23.21 -2.64
N SER A 383 -11.56 -21.90 -2.53
CA SER A 383 -12.18 -21.08 -3.57
C SER A 383 -11.10 -20.41 -4.42
N VAL A 384 -11.37 -20.31 -5.73
CA VAL A 384 -10.53 -19.60 -6.69
C VAL A 384 -11.39 -18.68 -7.54
N ALA A 385 -10.82 -17.56 -7.96
CA ALA A 385 -11.42 -16.69 -8.95
C ALA A 385 -10.44 -16.39 -10.06
N VAL A 386 -10.94 -16.20 -11.26
CA VAL A 386 -10.18 -15.75 -12.42
C VAL A 386 -10.95 -14.66 -13.14
N ARG A 387 -10.25 -13.59 -13.50
CA ARG A 387 -10.79 -12.50 -14.31
C ARG A 387 -10.01 -12.33 -15.60
N GLU A 388 -10.69 -12.36 -16.74
CA GLU A 388 -10.15 -12.01 -18.05
C GLU A 388 -11.05 -10.95 -18.70
N GLY A 389 -10.53 -9.73 -18.81
CA GLY A 389 -11.30 -8.60 -19.36
C GLY A 389 -12.58 -8.34 -18.54
N LYS A 390 -13.75 -8.45 -19.18
CA LYS A 390 -15.05 -8.26 -18.54
C LYS A 390 -15.54 -9.47 -17.74
N TRP A 391 -15.04 -10.65 -18.05
CA TRP A 391 -15.51 -11.90 -17.47
C TRP A 391 -14.79 -12.24 -16.18
N LYS A 392 -15.56 -12.59 -15.15
CA LYS A 392 -15.04 -13.12 -13.89
C LYS A 392 -15.74 -14.43 -13.56
N LEU A 393 -14.94 -15.47 -13.34
CA LEU A 393 -15.39 -16.77 -12.89
C LEU A 393 -14.94 -17.00 -11.45
N VAL A 394 -15.89 -17.28 -10.56
CA VAL A 394 -15.64 -17.66 -9.17
C VAL A 394 -16.02 -19.13 -9.02
N MET A 395 -15.11 -19.93 -8.44
CA MET A 395 -15.28 -21.36 -8.26
C MET A 395 -15.04 -21.75 -6.80
N SER A 396 -15.94 -22.55 -6.22
CA SER A 396 -15.81 -23.08 -4.86
C SER A 396 -16.34 -24.52 -4.82
N GLY A 397 -15.44 -25.48 -4.72
CA GLY A 397 -15.77 -26.90 -4.87
C GLY A 397 -16.42 -27.18 -6.23
N LYS A 398 -17.66 -27.69 -6.22
CA LYS A 398 -18.45 -27.97 -7.44
C LYS A 398 -19.24 -26.77 -7.97
N LYS A 399 -19.32 -25.69 -7.21
CA LYS A 399 -20.04 -24.48 -7.60
C LYS A 399 -19.17 -23.59 -8.47
N ALA A 400 -19.78 -23.03 -9.52
CA ALA A 400 -19.16 -22.03 -10.37
C ALA A 400 -20.16 -20.91 -10.64
N GLU A 401 -19.69 -19.67 -10.68
CA GLU A 401 -20.48 -18.48 -10.98
C GLU A 401 -19.69 -17.62 -11.96
N LEU A 402 -20.29 -17.27 -13.08
CA LEU A 402 -19.70 -16.42 -14.13
C LEU A 402 -20.42 -15.09 -14.19
N PHE A 403 -19.68 -13.99 -14.24
CA PHE A 403 -20.21 -12.64 -14.24
C PHE A 403 -19.63 -11.80 -15.39
N ASP A 404 -20.45 -10.90 -15.94
CA ASP A 404 -20.07 -9.83 -16.87
C ASP A 404 -19.99 -8.51 -16.07
N LEU A 405 -18.82 -8.21 -15.48
CA LEU A 405 -18.64 -7.13 -14.49
C LEU A 405 -19.06 -5.73 -14.96
N PRO A 406 -18.83 -5.28 -16.22
CA PRO A 406 -19.34 -3.99 -16.68
C PRO A 406 -20.86 -3.85 -16.63
N ASN A 407 -21.59 -4.96 -16.80
CA ASN A 407 -23.06 -4.99 -16.83
C ASN A 407 -23.68 -5.46 -15.51
N ASP A 408 -22.87 -6.02 -14.61
CA ASP A 408 -23.29 -6.57 -13.31
C ASP A 408 -22.20 -6.37 -12.27
N LEU A 409 -22.05 -5.13 -11.79
CA LEU A 409 -21.09 -4.77 -10.74
C LEU A 409 -21.35 -5.49 -9.41
N GLY A 410 -22.59 -5.89 -9.18
CA GLY A 410 -23.05 -6.58 -7.97
C GLY A 410 -22.89 -8.09 -8.01
N GLU A 411 -22.40 -8.66 -9.13
CA GLU A 411 -22.24 -10.12 -9.29
C GLU A 411 -23.52 -10.88 -8.90
N SER A 412 -24.66 -10.36 -9.37
CA SER A 412 -26.00 -10.82 -8.99
C SER A 412 -26.57 -11.86 -9.96
N ARG A 413 -26.12 -11.84 -11.23
CA ARG A 413 -26.60 -12.70 -12.30
C ARG A 413 -25.54 -13.72 -12.69
N ASN A 414 -25.74 -14.97 -12.30
CA ASN A 414 -24.87 -16.08 -12.70
C ASN A 414 -25.09 -16.53 -14.13
N LEU A 415 -24.12 -16.29 -15.01
CA LEU A 415 -24.19 -16.56 -16.46
C LEU A 415 -23.59 -17.92 -16.86
N VAL A 416 -23.32 -18.84 -15.94
CA VAL A 416 -22.69 -20.15 -16.21
C VAL A 416 -23.48 -20.96 -17.24
N LYS A 417 -24.81 -20.94 -17.19
CA LYS A 417 -25.67 -21.68 -18.13
C LYS A 417 -25.75 -21.02 -19.51
N GLU A 418 -25.57 -19.71 -19.58
CA GLU A 418 -25.68 -18.92 -20.81
C GLU A 418 -24.35 -18.90 -21.61
N HIS A 419 -23.21 -19.06 -20.92
CA HIS A 419 -21.88 -19.00 -21.51
C HIS A 419 -20.96 -20.16 -21.07
N PRO A 420 -21.36 -21.43 -21.32
CA PRO A 420 -20.58 -22.59 -20.90
C PRO A 420 -19.18 -22.64 -21.52
N GLU A 421 -19.02 -22.16 -22.76
CA GLU A 421 -17.74 -22.08 -23.45
C GLU A 421 -16.75 -21.12 -22.73
N MET A 422 -17.26 -20.00 -22.17
CA MET A 422 -16.45 -19.06 -21.40
C MET A 422 -16.05 -19.66 -20.04
N VAL A 423 -16.94 -20.39 -19.41
CA VAL A 423 -16.66 -21.12 -18.16
C VAL A 423 -15.50 -22.10 -18.37
N GLU A 424 -15.56 -22.95 -19.41
CA GLU A 424 -14.51 -23.92 -19.70
C GLU A 424 -13.18 -23.24 -20.06
N LYS A 425 -13.21 -22.17 -20.85
CA LYS A 425 -12.03 -21.36 -21.16
C LYS A 425 -11.35 -20.83 -19.91
N LEU A 426 -12.11 -20.18 -19.01
CA LEU A 426 -11.55 -19.58 -17.80
C LEU A 426 -11.12 -20.64 -16.78
N ARG A 427 -11.86 -21.76 -16.68
CA ARG A 427 -11.49 -22.92 -15.85
C ARG A 427 -10.17 -23.52 -16.31
N GLY A 428 -9.98 -23.73 -17.60
CA GLY A 428 -8.74 -24.23 -18.18
C GLY A 428 -7.55 -23.30 -17.88
N LYS A 429 -7.71 -21.99 -18.09
CA LYS A 429 -6.66 -21.01 -17.75
C LYS A 429 -6.33 -21.01 -16.26
N SER A 430 -7.33 -21.07 -15.40
CA SER A 430 -7.18 -21.15 -13.96
C SER A 430 -6.41 -22.42 -13.54
N ALA A 431 -6.76 -23.59 -14.12
CA ALA A 431 -6.09 -24.83 -13.83
C ALA A 431 -4.61 -24.81 -14.20
N VAL A 432 -4.27 -24.30 -15.40
CA VAL A 432 -2.88 -24.14 -15.85
C VAL A 432 -2.10 -23.23 -14.90
N TYR A 433 -2.68 -22.10 -14.51
CA TYR A 433 -2.03 -21.17 -13.57
C TYR A 433 -1.74 -21.86 -12.22
N TRP A 434 -2.73 -22.52 -11.60
CA TRP A 434 -2.53 -23.15 -10.30
C TRP A 434 -1.59 -24.36 -10.36
N GLN A 435 -1.50 -25.04 -11.50
CA GLN A 435 -0.50 -26.09 -11.72
C GLN A 435 0.92 -25.52 -11.76
N SER A 436 1.13 -24.39 -12.44
CA SER A 436 2.46 -23.73 -12.47
C SER A 436 2.88 -23.25 -11.09
N VAL A 437 1.99 -22.65 -10.31
CA VAL A 437 2.24 -22.23 -8.92
C VAL A 437 2.66 -23.41 -8.03
N GLY A 438 2.05 -24.58 -8.23
CA GLY A 438 2.40 -25.82 -7.48
C GLY A 438 3.78 -26.39 -7.81
N GLN A 439 4.31 -26.08 -8.98
CA GLN A 439 5.64 -26.53 -9.45
C GLN A 439 6.78 -25.58 -9.06
N SER A 440 6.45 -24.36 -8.67
CA SER A 440 7.42 -23.30 -8.30
C SER A 440 7.84 -23.36 -6.82
N LYS A 441 7.68 -24.52 -6.15
CA LYS A 441 8.04 -24.75 -4.74
C LYS A 441 9.40 -25.39 -4.60
#